data_3271d802b406d15f2cde99980f3469cf
#
_entry.id   3271d802b406d15f2cde99980f3469cf
#
_cell.length_a   1.000
_cell.length_b   1.000
_cell.length_c   1.000
_cell.angle_alpha   90.00
_cell.angle_beta   90.00
_cell.angle_gamma   90.00
#
_symmetry.space_group_name_H-M   'P 1'
#
loop_
_entity.id
_entity.type
_entity.pdbx_description
1 polymer ?
#
loop_
_entity_poly.entity_id
_entity_poly.type
_entity_poly.pdbx_seq_one_letter_code
_entity_poly.pdbx_strand_id
1 'polypeptide(L)' 'MRLKLTQAARKHRIGAARIAAVIGTIEPTVGTRPSGEPEFSWVVPDDRGREMEIIGVLVDIGGEPAILIIHAMPTALRRK' A
#
# COMPACT_ATOMS: atom_id res chain seq x y z
N MET A 1 10.79 4.37 -9.07
CA MET A 1 10.67 4.17 -7.63
C MET A 1 10.45 2.70 -7.32
N ARG A 2 11.13 2.19 -6.34
CA ARG A 2 11.03 0.77 -5.98
C ARG A 2 9.82 0.51 -5.10
N LEU A 3 9.30 -0.71 -5.20
CA LEU A 3 8.17 -1.17 -4.40
C LEU A 3 8.60 -2.40 -3.62
N LYS A 4 8.35 -2.38 -2.31
CA LYS A 4 8.59 -3.53 -1.45
C LYS A 4 7.37 -3.84 -0.63
N LEU A 5 7.10 -5.13 -0.42
CA LEU A 5 5.98 -5.58 0.39
C LEU A 5 6.49 -6.24 1.67
N THR A 6 5.92 -5.84 2.80
CA THR A 6 6.16 -6.52 4.07
C THR A 6 5.36 -7.82 4.11
N GLN A 7 5.67 -8.69 5.07
CA GLN A 7 4.88 -9.90 5.29
C GLN A 7 3.42 -9.58 5.61
N ALA A 8 3.19 -8.52 6.36
CA ALA A 8 1.83 -8.11 6.69
C ALA A 8 1.04 -7.76 5.43
N ALA A 9 1.68 -7.10 4.47
CA ALA A 9 1.05 -6.75 3.21
C ALA A 9 0.76 -7.97 2.35
N ARG A 10 1.56 -9.03 2.48
CA ARG A 10 1.38 -10.26 1.70
C ARG A 10 0.37 -11.21 2.30
N LYS A 11 -0.05 -10.97 3.53
CA LYS A 11 -0.91 -11.86 4.30
C LYS A 11 -2.23 -12.18 3.59
N HIS A 12 -2.78 -11.23 2.86
CA HIS A 12 -4.07 -11.40 2.20
C HIS A 12 -3.94 -11.78 0.72
N ARG A 13 -2.73 -12.15 0.31
CA ARG A 13 -2.45 -12.66 -1.04
C ARG A 13 -2.80 -11.70 -2.18
N ILE A 14 -2.72 -10.41 -1.90
CA ILE A 14 -2.84 -9.41 -2.95
C ILE A 14 -1.48 -9.35 -3.64
N GLY A 15 -1.44 -9.66 -4.92
CA GLY A 15 -0.18 -9.79 -5.65
C GLY A 15 0.54 -8.46 -5.82
N ALA A 16 1.88 -8.52 -5.86
CA ALA A 16 2.71 -7.34 -6.04
C ALA A 16 2.38 -6.61 -7.36
N ALA A 17 2.08 -7.36 -8.41
CA ALA A 17 1.72 -6.76 -9.71
C ALA A 17 0.43 -5.95 -9.61
N ARG A 18 -0.55 -6.44 -8.85
CA ARG A 18 -1.81 -5.74 -8.64
C ARG A 18 -1.58 -4.45 -7.87
N ILE A 19 -0.78 -4.51 -6.81
CA ILE A 19 -0.46 -3.34 -6.01
C ILE A 19 0.29 -2.32 -6.86
N ALA A 20 1.26 -2.76 -7.66
CA ALA A 20 2.02 -1.86 -8.53
C ALA A 20 1.11 -1.18 -9.55
N ALA A 21 0.14 -1.90 -10.10
CA ALA A 21 -0.81 -1.34 -11.05
C ALA A 21 -1.67 -0.25 -10.40
N VAL A 22 -2.15 -0.48 -9.17
CA VAL A 22 -2.93 0.51 -8.43
C VAL A 22 -2.08 1.77 -8.18
N ILE A 23 -0.87 1.59 -7.68
CA ILE A 23 0.01 2.70 -7.34
C ILE A 23 0.36 3.52 -8.57
N GLY A 24 0.49 2.87 -9.72
CA GLY A 24 0.83 3.54 -10.98
C GLY A 24 -0.31 4.29 -11.63
N THR A 25 -1.56 4.00 -11.26
CA THR A 25 -2.73 4.55 -11.96
C THR A 25 -3.65 5.39 -11.09
N ILE A 26 -3.57 5.25 -9.77
CA ILE A 26 -4.51 5.92 -8.85
C ILE A 26 -3.71 6.76 -7.88
N GLU A 27 -4.13 8.02 -7.70
CA GLU A 27 -3.48 8.90 -6.74
C GLU A 27 -3.82 8.50 -5.32
N PRO A 28 -2.82 8.46 -4.43
CA PRO A 28 -3.06 8.13 -3.04
C PRO A 28 -3.56 9.34 -2.25
N THR A 29 -4.15 9.05 -1.10
CA THR A 29 -4.32 10.04 -0.06
C THR A 29 -3.00 10.12 0.69
N VAL A 30 -2.49 11.32 0.90
CA VAL A 30 -1.19 11.51 1.55
C VAL A 30 -1.39 11.99 2.98
N GLY A 31 -0.70 11.36 3.91
CA GLY A 31 -0.68 11.77 5.30
C GLY A 31 0.74 11.74 5.83
N THR A 32 0.87 11.91 7.14
CA THR A 32 2.17 11.88 7.80
C THR A 32 2.08 10.94 9.00
N ARG A 33 3.05 10.03 9.11
CA ARG A 33 3.13 9.14 10.24
C ARG A 33 3.63 9.91 11.48
N PRO A 34 3.36 9.40 12.68
CA PRO A 34 3.89 10.01 13.90
C PRO A 34 5.41 10.18 13.86
N SER A 35 6.12 9.31 13.15
CA SER A 35 7.58 9.40 12.99
C SER A 35 8.01 10.47 11.98
N GLY A 36 7.06 11.12 11.28
CA GLY A 36 7.37 12.16 10.31
C GLY A 36 7.46 11.70 8.86
N GLU A 37 7.39 10.41 8.63
CA GLU A 37 7.49 9.88 7.26
C GLU A 37 6.17 10.08 6.50
N PRO A 38 6.24 10.38 5.20
CA PRO A 38 5.02 10.43 4.39
C PRO A 38 4.37 9.05 4.31
N GLU A 39 3.04 9.03 4.43
CA GLU A 39 2.25 7.81 4.31
C GLU A 39 1.25 7.99 3.19
N PHE A 40 1.15 6.98 2.33
CA PHE A 40 0.24 6.99 1.20
C PHE A 40 -0.81 5.89 1.40
N SER A 41 -2.06 6.20 1.10
CA SER A 41 -3.12 5.20 1.18
C SER A 41 -3.96 5.21 -0.09
N TRP A 42 -4.32 4.02 -0.53
CA TRP A 42 -5.19 3.79 -1.67
C TRP A 42 -6.36 2.93 -1.22
N VAL A 43 -7.57 3.35 -1.55
CA VAL A 43 -8.78 2.56 -1.29
C VAL A 43 -9.40 2.29 -2.65
N VAL A 44 -9.35 1.04 -3.10
CA VAL A 44 -9.72 0.69 -4.47
C VAL A 44 -10.43 -0.66 -4.49
N PRO A 45 -11.26 -0.93 -5.52
CA PRO A 45 -11.83 -2.26 -5.67
C PRO A 45 -10.78 -3.27 -6.11
N ASP A 46 -10.89 -4.50 -5.61
CA ASP A 46 -10.08 -5.60 -6.10
C ASP A 46 -10.73 -6.18 -7.37
N ASP A 47 -10.18 -7.31 -7.88
CA ASP A 47 -10.71 -7.93 -9.10
C ASP A 47 -12.11 -8.50 -8.95
N ARG A 48 -12.62 -8.62 -7.73
CA ARG A 48 -13.98 -9.09 -7.46
C ARG A 48 -14.92 -7.95 -7.10
N GLY A 49 -14.45 -6.72 -7.21
CA GLY A 49 -15.21 -5.54 -6.87
C GLY A 49 -15.28 -5.24 -5.39
N ARG A 50 -14.57 -5.98 -4.54
CA ARG A 50 -14.53 -5.70 -3.12
C ARG A 50 -13.49 -4.60 -2.85
N GLU A 51 -13.83 -3.71 -1.95
CA GLU A 51 -12.93 -2.63 -1.59
C GLU A 51 -11.74 -3.16 -0.80
N MET A 52 -10.54 -2.73 -1.18
CA MET A 52 -9.33 -3.05 -0.43
C MET A 52 -8.57 -1.77 -0.11
N GLU A 53 -7.79 -1.82 0.95
CA GLU A 53 -6.96 -0.72 1.38
C GLU A 53 -5.50 -1.09 1.28
N ILE A 54 -4.70 -0.20 0.70
CA ILE A 54 -3.26 -0.37 0.58
C ILE A 54 -2.60 0.82 1.27
N ILE A 55 -1.66 0.56 2.15
CA ILE A 55 -0.91 1.61 2.81
C ILE A 55 0.57 1.43 2.54
N GLY A 56 1.21 2.49 2.06
CA GLY A 56 2.63 2.52 1.79
C GLY A 56 3.32 3.67 2.50
N VAL A 57 4.58 3.49 2.80
CA VAL A 57 5.40 4.50 3.46
C VAL A 57 6.61 4.76 2.56
N LEU A 58 6.94 6.04 2.40
CA LEU A 58 8.14 6.41 1.64
C LEU A 58 9.35 6.17 2.52
N VAL A 59 10.29 5.40 2.03
CA VAL A 59 11.52 5.06 2.75
C VAL A 59 12.71 5.21 1.81
N ASP A 60 13.88 5.23 2.40
CA ASP A 60 15.15 5.27 1.67
C ASP A 60 15.82 3.90 1.83
N ILE A 61 16.09 3.25 0.73
CA ILE A 61 16.75 1.94 0.73
C ILE A 61 18.03 2.08 -0.08
N GLY A 62 19.16 2.07 0.60
CA GLY A 62 20.46 2.16 -0.06
C GLY A 62 20.65 3.43 -0.88
N GLY A 63 20.09 4.55 -0.42
CA GLY A 63 20.20 5.83 -1.11
C GLY A 63 19.15 6.07 -2.17
N GLU A 64 18.21 5.13 -2.36
CA GLU A 64 17.13 5.27 -3.35
C GLU A 64 15.76 5.33 -2.67
N PRO A 65 14.87 6.21 -3.14
CA PRO A 65 13.52 6.24 -2.59
C PRO A 65 12.76 4.97 -2.98
N ALA A 66 11.95 4.48 -2.04
CA ALA A 66 11.12 3.31 -2.26
C ALA A 66 9.82 3.47 -1.51
N ILE A 67 8.77 2.79 -1.98
CA ILE A 67 7.51 2.71 -1.25
C ILE A 67 7.45 1.32 -0.61
N LEU A 68 7.40 1.32 0.71
CA LEU A 68 7.27 0.09 1.48
C LEU A 68 5.79 -0.12 1.78
N ILE A 69 5.20 -1.15 1.21
CA ILE A 69 3.80 -1.48 1.45
C ILE A 69 3.71 -2.24 2.77
N ILE A 70 3.09 -1.60 3.74
CA ILE A 70 2.99 -2.16 5.09
C ILE A 70 1.63 -2.78 5.36
N HIS A 71 0.65 -2.55 4.46
CA HIS A 71 -0.71 -2.99 4.67
C HIS A 71 -1.39 -3.13 3.31
N ALA A 72 -2.04 -4.27 3.08
CA ALA A 72 -2.86 -4.49 1.89
C ALA A 72 -3.91 -5.53 2.26
N MET A 73 -5.16 -5.11 2.43
CA MET A 73 -6.22 -6.01 2.86
C MET A 73 -7.59 -5.49 2.46
N PRO A 74 -8.58 -6.37 2.36
CA PRO A 74 -9.97 -5.91 2.17
C PRO A 74 -10.39 -5.02 3.33
N THR A 75 -11.04 -3.90 3.00
CA THR A 75 -11.51 -2.95 4.03
C THR A 75 -12.50 -3.57 4.99
N ALA A 76 -13.28 -4.55 4.53
CA ALA A 76 -14.23 -5.24 5.38
C ALA A 76 -13.57 -5.93 6.58
N LEU A 77 -12.32 -6.36 6.46
CA LEU A 77 -11.60 -7.00 7.55
C LEU A 77 -11.12 -6.01 8.60
N ARG A 78 -11.12 -4.73 8.27
CA ARG A 78 -10.67 -3.66 9.14
C ARG A 78 -11.80 -3.16 10.03
N ARG A 79 -13.03 -3.32 9.58
CA ARG A 79 -14.21 -2.90 10.33
C ARG A 79 -14.52 -3.93 11.41
N LYS A 80 -14.50 -3.50 12.60
CA LYS A 80 -14.81 -4.36 13.75
C LYS A 80 -15.89 -3.75 14.57
#